data_f6fe2729d1f17973bb03e270cb214dda
#
_entry.id   f6fe2729d1f17973bb03e270cb214dda
#
_cell.length_a   1.000
_cell.length_b   1.000
_cell.length_c   1.000
_cell.angle_alpha   90.00
_cell.angle_beta   90.00
_cell.angle_gamma   90.00
#
_symmetry.space_group_name_H-M   'P 1'
#
loop_
_entity.id
_entity.type
_entity.pdbx_description
1 polymer ?
#
loop_
_entity_poly.entity_id
_entity_poly.type
_entity_poly.pdbx_seq_one_letter_code
_entity_poly.pdbx_strand_id
1 'polypeptide(L)'
;MKPDIERIKRESLTKMYEDALNGMTDDDIIRLLSEVNYLKKQLKSQNDVIARLKQEAHQDPLTGLPNRRYFERELDKSLAYHKRYGRLGALLVIDADDFKSINDSLGHLAGDAILRHIATLLQKHTRSADMVCRIGGDEFCIILREVAPEEAEEKAAQLMQVISSTPCSYDGHEIYISVSIGTCSFGEARTRRELLERADGAMYLSKQSNTAVAS
;
A
#
# COMPACT_ATOMS: atom_id res chain seq x y z
N MET A 1 8.19 -7.90 -52.28
CA MET A 1 9.22 -7.37 -51.39
C MET A 1 8.75 -5.97 -50.97
N LYS A 2 8.17 -5.82 -49.79
CA LYS A 2 7.76 -4.49 -49.30
C LYS A 2 9.02 -3.75 -48.87
N PRO A 3 9.24 -2.50 -49.32
CA PRO A 3 10.39 -1.73 -48.84
C PRO A 3 10.25 -1.53 -47.34
N ASP A 4 11.38 -1.66 -46.63
CA ASP A 4 11.48 -1.47 -45.21
C ASP A 4 11.28 0.03 -44.89
N ILE A 5 10.02 0.42 -44.68
CA ILE A 5 9.58 1.80 -44.45
C ILE A 5 10.25 2.40 -43.20
N GLU A 6 10.54 1.57 -42.20
CA GLU A 6 11.25 2.03 -40.98
C GLU A 6 12.71 2.38 -41.27
N ARG A 7 13.38 1.59 -42.12
CA ARG A 7 14.77 1.87 -42.52
C ARG A 7 14.85 3.15 -43.31
N ILE A 8 13.95 3.34 -44.29
CA ILE A 8 13.91 4.57 -45.11
C ILE A 8 13.62 5.81 -44.27
N LYS A 9 12.71 5.71 -43.29
CA LYS A 9 12.43 6.80 -42.34
C LYS A 9 13.64 7.12 -41.47
N ARG A 10 14.35 6.10 -40.99
CA ARG A 10 15.57 6.29 -40.18
C ARG A 10 16.70 6.95 -40.95
N GLU A 11 16.95 6.51 -42.16
CA GLU A 11 17.99 7.10 -43.05
C GLU A 11 17.64 8.55 -43.43
N SER A 12 16.35 8.83 -43.71
CA SER A 12 15.89 10.19 -44.01
C SER A 12 15.99 11.12 -42.80
N LEU A 13 15.66 10.64 -41.58
CA LEU A 13 15.84 11.38 -40.35
C LEU A 13 17.33 11.66 -40.07
N THR A 14 18.20 10.67 -40.19
CA THR A 14 19.64 10.83 -39.96
C THR A 14 20.23 11.89 -40.88
N LYS A 15 19.88 11.85 -42.16
CA LYS A 15 20.34 12.86 -43.15
C LYS A 15 19.82 14.28 -42.82
N MET A 16 18.57 14.38 -42.40
CA MET A 16 17.99 15.67 -41.98
C MET A 16 18.70 16.23 -40.72
N TYR A 17 19.10 15.37 -39.77
CA TYR A 17 19.89 15.77 -38.60
C TYR A 17 21.32 16.18 -38.97
N GLU A 18 21.98 15.44 -39.88
CA GLU A 18 23.33 15.78 -40.40
C GLU A 18 23.32 17.11 -41.11
N ASP A 19 22.37 17.38 -42.02
CA ASP A 19 22.21 18.64 -42.72
C ASP A 19 21.94 19.81 -41.76
N ALA A 20 21.11 19.59 -40.70
CA ALA A 20 20.85 20.59 -39.69
C ALA A 20 22.10 20.91 -38.84
N LEU A 21 22.88 19.91 -38.46
CA LEU A 21 24.12 20.08 -37.68
C LEU A 21 25.22 20.79 -38.46
N ASN A 22 25.36 20.51 -39.77
CA ASN A 22 26.36 21.12 -40.62
C ASN A 22 26.17 22.63 -40.88
N GLY A 23 24.97 23.15 -40.60
CA GLY A 23 24.63 24.58 -40.65
C GLY A 23 24.72 25.32 -39.35
N MET A 24 24.99 24.64 -38.24
CA MET A 24 25.03 25.24 -36.91
C MET A 24 26.40 25.77 -36.55
N THR A 25 26.43 26.92 -35.91
CA THR A 25 27.65 27.48 -35.31
C THR A 25 27.91 26.85 -33.94
N ASP A 26 29.16 26.96 -33.46
CA ASP A 26 29.52 26.51 -32.10
C ASP A 26 28.63 27.18 -31.02
N ASP A 27 28.26 28.44 -31.22
CA ASP A 27 27.33 29.16 -30.33
C ASP A 27 25.93 28.56 -30.32
N ASP A 28 25.41 28.11 -31.47
CA ASP A 28 24.10 27.43 -31.55
C ASP A 28 24.15 26.10 -30.84
N ILE A 29 25.23 25.34 -30.93
CA ILE A 29 25.44 24.08 -30.23
C ILE A 29 25.48 24.31 -28.71
N ILE A 30 26.24 25.30 -28.24
CA ILE A 30 26.34 25.66 -26.83
C ILE A 30 24.97 26.07 -26.28
N ARG A 31 24.21 26.85 -27.05
CA ARG A 31 22.86 27.26 -26.69
C ARG A 31 21.90 26.08 -26.55
N LEU A 32 21.90 25.17 -27.54
CA LEU A 32 21.09 23.94 -27.49
C LEU A 32 21.46 23.02 -26.33
N LEU A 33 22.77 22.84 -26.09
CA LEU A 33 23.22 22.05 -24.94
C LEU A 33 22.76 22.67 -23.59
N SER A 34 22.80 23.99 -23.49
CA SER A 34 22.32 24.72 -22.32
C SER A 34 20.81 24.54 -22.13
N GLU A 35 20.05 24.63 -23.24
CA GLU A 35 18.60 24.41 -23.21
C GLU A 35 18.24 22.96 -22.88
N VAL A 36 18.92 21.98 -23.47
CA VAL A 36 18.76 20.55 -23.12
C VAL A 36 19.05 20.30 -21.64
N ASN A 37 20.12 20.89 -21.10
CA ASN A 37 20.44 20.76 -19.68
C ASN A 37 19.40 21.43 -18.79
N TYR A 38 18.89 22.58 -19.17
CA TYR A 38 17.78 23.25 -18.48
C TYR A 38 16.52 22.40 -18.46
N LEU A 39 16.10 21.89 -19.64
CA LEU A 39 14.91 21.04 -19.78
C LEU A 39 15.06 19.73 -18.99
N LYS A 40 16.24 19.11 -18.98
CA LYS A 40 16.51 17.93 -18.15
C LYS A 40 16.36 18.21 -16.66
N LYS A 41 16.82 19.37 -16.17
CA LYS A 41 16.62 19.78 -14.77
C LYS A 41 15.15 20.00 -14.45
N GLN A 42 14.40 20.67 -15.34
CA GLN A 42 12.96 20.87 -15.19
C GLN A 42 12.20 19.54 -15.14
N LEU A 43 12.50 18.63 -16.08
CA LEU A 43 11.89 17.30 -16.12
C LEU A 43 12.15 16.51 -14.84
N LYS A 44 13.38 16.55 -14.33
CA LYS A 44 13.72 15.91 -13.05
C LYS A 44 12.90 16.48 -11.90
N SER A 45 12.86 17.82 -11.78
CA SER A 45 12.06 18.48 -10.74
C SER A 45 10.58 18.14 -10.82
N GLN A 46 9.99 18.13 -12.02
CA GLN A 46 8.59 17.72 -12.21
C GLN A 46 8.36 16.26 -11.81
N ASN A 47 9.26 15.36 -12.19
CA ASN A 47 9.17 13.96 -11.80
C ASN A 47 9.24 13.76 -10.28
N ASP A 48 10.09 14.52 -9.58
CA ASP A 48 10.20 14.49 -8.12
C ASP A 48 8.89 14.97 -7.46
N VAL A 49 8.29 16.04 -7.98
CA VAL A 49 6.97 16.53 -7.52
C VAL A 49 5.88 15.48 -7.76
N ILE A 50 5.84 14.87 -8.95
CA ILE A 50 4.87 13.82 -9.28
C ILE A 50 5.05 12.61 -8.37
N ALA A 51 6.30 12.20 -8.08
CA ALA A 51 6.58 11.09 -7.18
C ALA A 51 6.07 11.39 -5.76
N ARG A 52 6.32 12.61 -5.25
CA ARG A 52 5.82 13.04 -3.94
C ARG A 52 4.30 13.08 -3.90
N LEU A 53 3.65 13.68 -4.89
CA LEU A 53 2.18 13.74 -4.96
C LEU A 53 1.55 12.34 -5.06
N LYS A 54 2.18 11.40 -5.78
CA LYS A 54 1.75 10.00 -5.81
C LYS A 54 1.89 9.33 -4.45
N GLN A 55 2.96 9.59 -3.74
CA GLN A 55 3.19 9.05 -2.39
C GLN A 55 2.13 9.59 -1.43
N GLU A 56 1.94 10.91 -1.37
CA GLU A 56 0.91 11.59 -0.55
C GLU A 56 -0.52 11.07 -0.88
N ALA A 57 -0.80 10.80 -2.16
CA ALA A 57 -2.10 10.28 -2.60
C ALA A 57 -2.34 8.80 -2.26
N HIS A 58 -1.30 8.04 -1.91
CA HIS A 58 -1.38 6.59 -1.72
C HIS A 58 -1.03 6.10 -0.31
N GLN A 59 -0.52 6.97 0.55
CA GLN A 59 -0.12 6.63 1.92
C GLN A 59 -1.00 7.33 2.96
N ASP A 60 -1.12 6.70 4.12
CA ASP A 60 -1.66 7.30 5.33
C ASP A 60 -0.56 8.16 5.99
N PRO A 61 -0.82 9.44 6.27
CA PRO A 61 0.21 10.35 6.77
C PRO A 61 0.70 10.03 8.19
N LEU A 62 -0.09 9.33 9.00
CA LEU A 62 0.27 8.97 10.37
C LEU A 62 1.20 7.76 10.43
N THR A 63 0.85 6.71 9.68
CA THR A 63 1.51 5.40 9.76
C THR A 63 2.48 5.13 8.62
N GLY A 64 2.39 5.89 7.51
CA GLY A 64 3.15 5.64 6.29
C GLY A 64 2.69 4.42 5.49
N LEU A 65 1.70 3.67 6.00
CA LEU A 65 1.10 2.54 5.29
C LEU A 65 0.33 3.02 4.05
N PRO A 66 0.12 2.15 3.05
CA PRO A 66 -0.87 2.36 2.01
C PRO A 66 -2.23 2.76 2.60
N ASN A 67 -2.87 3.77 2.00
CA ASN A 67 -4.16 4.26 2.42
C ASN A 67 -5.31 3.47 1.78
N ARG A 68 -6.55 3.79 2.17
CA ARG A 68 -7.79 3.17 1.66
C ARG A 68 -7.86 3.15 0.14
N ARG A 69 -7.52 4.26 -0.52
CA ARG A 69 -7.58 4.36 -1.99
C ARG A 69 -6.61 3.41 -2.68
N TYR A 70 -5.42 3.27 -2.13
CA TYR A 70 -4.42 2.35 -2.64
C TYR A 70 -4.84 0.89 -2.39
N PHE A 71 -5.35 0.59 -1.19
CA PHE A 71 -5.90 -0.71 -0.81
C PHE A 71 -6.99 -1.18 -1.79
N GLU A 72 -8.02 -0.37 -2.04
CA GLU A 72 -9.12 -0.73 -2.91
C GLU A 72 -8.65 -1.12 -4.32
N ARG A 73 -7.70 -0.36 -4.87
CA ARG A 73 -7.09 -0.65 -6.17
C ARG A 73 -6.33 -1.98 -6.20
N GLU A 74 -5.56 -2.25 -5.17
CA GLU A 74 -4.75 -3.48 -5.12
C GLU A 74 -5.60 -4.71 -4.82
N LEU A 75 -6.66 -4.56 -4.02
CA LEU A 75 -7.61 -5.62 -3.78
C LEU A 75 -8.36 -6.01 -5.06
N ASP A 76 -8.83 -5.02 -5.85
CA ASP A 76 -9.46 -5.27 -7.14
C ASP A 76 -8.53 -6.04 -8.10
N LYS A 77 -7.23 -5.70 -8.12
CA LYS A 77 -6.23 -6.44 -8.90
C LYS A 77 -6.09 -7.88 -8.40
N SER A 78 -5.95 -8.07 -7.08
CA SER A 78 -5.79 -9.39 -6.48
C SER A 78 -6.99 -10.30 -6.77
N LEU A 79 -8.21 -9.78 -6.67
CA LEU A 79 -9.43 -10.49 -7.04
C LEU A 79 -9.50 -10.82 -8.55
N ALA A 80 -9.06 -9.90 -9.41
CA ALA A 80 -8.98 -10.16 -10.84
C ALA A 80 -7.98 -11.27 -11.18
N TYR A 81 -6.83 -11.30 -10.49
CA TYR A 81 -5.84 -12.38 -10.62
C TYR A 81 -6.38 -13.72 -10.11
N HIS A 82 -7.05 -13.73 -8.95
CA HIS A 82 -7.72 -14.91 -8.43
C HIS A 82 -8.73 -15.45 -9.46
N LYS A 83 -9.63 -14.61 -9.95
CA LYS A 83 -10.67 -14.99 -10.92
C LYS A 83 -10.09 -15.54 -12.23
N ARG A 84 -8.98 -14.99 -12.72
CA ARG A 84 -8.39 -15.37 -14.02
C ARG A 84 -7.48 -16.59 -13.92
N TYR A 85 -6.74 -16.73 -12.85
CA TYR A 85 -5.64 -17.70 -12.73
C TYR A 85 -5.81 -18.68 -11.57
N GLY A 86 -6.87 -18.57 -10.76
CA GLY A 86 -7.10 -19.41 -9.59
C GLY A 86 -6.10 -19.14 -8.45
N ARG A 87 -5.40 -17.99 -8.47
CA ARG A 87 -4.41 -17.67 -7.43
C ARG A 87 -5.09 -17.51 -6.08
N LEU A 88 -4.57 -18.23 -5.09
CA LEU A 88 -5.08 -18.16 -3.72
C LEU A 88 -4.75 -16.81 -3.09
N GLY A 89 -5.48 -16.47 -2.04
CA GLY A 89 -5.25 -15.29 -1.23
C GLY A 89 -6.40 -15.01 -0.29
N ALA A 90 -6.18 -14.11 0.65
CA ALA A 90 -7.17 -13.75 1.65
C ALA A 90 -7.08 -12.26 2.00
N LEU A 91 -8.18 -11.73 2.49
CA LEU A 91 -8.30 -10.42 3.11
C LEU A 91 -8.37 -10.61 4.62
N LEU A 92 -7.56 -9.85 5.35
CA LEU A 92 -7.70 -9.64 6.78
C LEU A 92 -8.22 -8.23 7.02
N VAL A 93 -9.26 -8.07 7.82
CA VAL A 93 -9.75 -6.80 8.36
C VAL A 93 -9.43 -6.77 9.83
N ILE A 94 -8.87 -5.67 10.30
CA ILE A 94 -8.27 -5.52 11.64
C ILE A 94 -8.77 -4.22 12.24
N ASP A 95 -9.23 -4.29 13.49
CA ASP A 95 -9.70 -3.15 14.28
C ASP A 95 -9.01 -3.16 15.65
N ALA A 96 -8.54 -1.99 16.11
CA ALA A 96 -7.93 -1.88 17.44
C ALA A 96 -9.00 -1.85 18.52
N ASP A 97 -8.90 -2.80 19.45
CA ASP A 97 -9.90 -2.94 20.52
C ASP A 97 -9.81 -1.76 21.49
N ASP A 98 -10.98 -1.23 21.91
CA ASP A 98 -11.10 -0.14 22.89
C ASP A 98 -10.28 1.12 22.61
N PHE A 99 -9.88 1.35 21.32
CA PHE A 99 -9.02 2.47 20.92
C PHE A 99 -9.59 3.83 21.34
N LYS A 100 -10.91 4.00 21.29
CA LYS A 100 -11.56 5.23 21.76
C LYS A 100 -11.31 5.45 23.25
N SER A 101 -11.43 4.42 24.10
CA SER A 101 -11.17 4.51 25.53
C SER A 101 -9.73 4.95 25.85
N ILE A 102 -8.77 4.47 25.04
CA ILE A 102 -7.37 4.89 25.16
C ILE A 102 -7.21 6.36 24.82
N ASN A 103 -7.81 6.83 23.72
CA ASN A 103 -7.79 8.25 23.36
C ASN A 103 -8.43 9.14 24.44
N ASP A 104 -9.57 8.70 24.98
CA ASP A 104 -10.29 9.44 26.02
C ASP A 104 -9.48 9.51 27.34
N SER A 105 -8.68 8.48 27.64
CA SER A 105 -7.90 8.39 28.88
C SER A 105 -6.49 9.00 28.79
N LEU A 106 -5.78 8.78 27.67
CA LEU A 106 -4.36 9.14 27.49
C LEU A 106 -4.14 10.23 26.43
N GLY A 107 -5.21 10.67 25.78
CA GLY A 107 -5.15 11.69 24.74
C GLY A 107 -4.80 11.15 23.33
N HIS A 108 -5.09 11.98 22.32
CA HIS A 108 -4.91 11.60 20.91
C HIS A 108 -3.46 11.31 20.52
N LEU A 109 -2.47 11.92 21.19
CA LEU A 109 -1.06 11.66 20.88
C LEU A 109 -0.62 10.24 21.29
N ALA A 110 -1.19 9.71 22.40
CA ALA A 110 -1.02 8.31 22.78
C ALA A 110 -1.66 7.37 21.76
N GLY A 111 -2.89 7.68 21.32
CA GLY A 111 -3.55 6.94 20.25
C GLY A 111 -2.75 6.92 18.94
N ASP A 112 -2.19 8.04 18.55
CA ASP A 112 -1.31 8.14 17.38
C ASP A 112 -0.06 7.25 17.52
N ALA A 113 0.56 7.20 18.71
CA ALA A 113 1.68 6.33 18.99
C ALA A 113 1.30 4.84 18.88
N ILE A 114 0.14 4.47 19.40
CA ILE A 114 -0.40 3.12 19.31
C ILE A 114 -0.67 2.72 17.86
N LEU A 115 -1.28 3.58 17.05
CA LEU A 115 -1.52 3.29 15.65
C LEU A 115 -0.23 3.09 14.85
N ARG A 116 0.82 3.88 15.13
CA ARG A 116 2.15 3.68 14.53
C ARG A 116 2.79 2.37 15.01
N HIS A 117 2.59 2.01 16.27
CA HIS A 117 3.08 0.76 16.84
C HIS A 117 2.42 -0.44 16.17
N ILE A 118 1.09 -0.48 16.09
CA ILE A 118 0.33 -1.52 15.37
C ILE A 118 0.82 -1.64 13.92
N ALA A 119 0.91 -0.51 13.20
CA ALA A 119 1.39 -0.47 11.82
C ALA A 119 2.77 -1.11 11.67
N THR A 120 3.69 -0.81 12.59
CA THR A 120 5.05 -1.36 12.62
C THR A 120 5.06 -2.86 12.85
N LEU A 121 4.26 -3.35 13.80
CA LEU A 121 4.13 -4.78 14.08
C LEU A 121 3.51 -5.53 12.90
N LEU A 122 2.43 -5.00 12.31
CA LEU A 122 1.81 -5.59 11.13
C LEU A 122 2.80 -5.70 9.98
N GLN A 123 3.56 -4.64 9.67
CA GLN A 123 4.58 -4.68 8.61
C GLN A 123 5.70 -5.68 8.90
N LYS A 124 6.20 -5.70 10.15
CA LYS A 124 7.30 -6.60 10.54
C LYS A 124 6.93 -8.08 10.44
N HIS A 125 5.67 -8.39 10.73
CA HIS A 125 5.16 -9.76 10.76
C HIS A 125 4.38 -10.17 9.50
N THR A 126 4.47 -9.39 8.42
CA THR A 126 3.84 -9.66 7.12
C THR A 126 4.91 -9.74 6.05
N ARG A 127 4.76 -10.64 5.06
CA ARG A 127 5.74 -10.86 3.98
C ARG A 127 5.76 -9.66 3.03
N SER A 128 6.86 -9.41 2.34
CA SER A 128 6.98 -8.33 1.35
C SER A 128 6.04 -8.48 0.14
N ALA A 129 5.57 -9.70 -0.14
CA ALA A 129 4.58 -9.96 -1.18
C ALA A 129 3.16 -9.55 -0.79
N ASP A 130 2.88 -9.49 0.51
CA ASP A 130 1.59 -9.10 1.06
C ASP A 130 1.52 -7.58 1.22
N MET A 131 0.34 -7.07 1.50
CA MET A 131 0.17 -5.62 1.62
C MET A 131 -0.61 -5.27 2.88
N VAL A 132 0.02 -4.51 3.76
CA VAL A 132 -0.60 -3.91 4.94
C VAL A 132 -1.07 -2.51 4.61
N CYS A 133 -2.29 -2.15 5.00
CA CYS A 133 -2.92 -0.86 4.74
C CYS A 133 -3.61 -0.33 5.99
N ARG A 134 -3.74 0.99 6.10
CA ARG A 134 -4.66 1.64 7.04
C ARG A 134 -5.82 2.23 6.26
N ILE A 135 -7.06 1.84 6.61
CA ILE A 135 -8.27 2.20 5.84
C ILE A 135 -9.21 3.14 6.59
N GLY A 136 -9.04 3.27 7.89
CA GLY A 136 -9.87 4.11 8.76
C GLY A 136 -9.07 4.66 9.94
N GLY A 137 -9.77 5.18 10.93
CA GLY A 137 -9.19 5.71 12.17
C GLY A 137 -8.30 4.70 12.87
N ASP A 138 -8.88 3.59 13.28
CA ASP A 138 -8.26 2.45 13.98
C ASP A 138 -8.32 1.15 13.18
N GLU A 139 -8.74 1.23 11.91
CA GLU A 139 -8.94 0.09 11.01
C GLU A 139 -7.75 -0.12 10.08
N PHE A 140 -7.28 -1.37 10.02
CA PHE A 140 -6.24 -1.82 9.11
C PHE A 140 -6.75 -2.98 8.25
N CYS A 141 -6.12 -3.18 7.10
CA CYS A 141 -6.35 -4.35 6.25
C CYS A 141 -5.04 -4.97 5.79
N ILE A 142 -5.04 -6.29 5.60
CA ILE A 142 -3.94 -7.00 4.96
C ILE A 142 -4.49 -7.80 3.79
N ILE A 143 -3.85 -7.63 2.63
CA ILE A 143 -4.05 -8.51 1.47
C ILE A 143 -2.94 -9.55 1.51
N LEU A 144 -3.29 -10.79 1.84
CA LEU A 144 -2.38 -11.93 1.77
C LEU A 144 -2.47 -12.55 0.38
N ARG A 145 -1.31 -12.77 -0.23
CA ARG A 145 -1.19 -13.38 -1.56
C ARG A 145 -0.62 -14.79 -1.45
N GLU A 146 -1.07 -15.68 -2.34
CA GLU A 146 -0.59 -17.08 -2.41
C GLU A 146 -0.67 -17.79 -1.04
N VAL A 147 -1.84 -17.67 -0.38
CA VAL A 147 -2.09 -18.22 0.94
C VAL A 147 -3.38 -19.04 0.91
N ALA A 148 -3.37 -20.21 1.55
CA ALA A 148 -4.56 -21.02 1.76
C ALA A 148 -5.43 -20.44 2.90
N PRO A 149 -6.74 -20.77 2.96
CA PRO A 149 -7.64 -20.24 3.99
C PRO A 149 -7.11 -20.50 5.42
N GLU A 150 -6.66 -21.70 5.69
CA GLU A 150 -6.15 -22.14 6.99
C GLU A 150 -4.90 -21.35 7.41
N GLU A 151 -3.98 -21.12 6.46
CA GLU A 151 -2.77 -20.29 6.69
C GLU A 151 -3.12 -18.83 6.96
N ALA A 152 -4.22 -18.31 6.37
CA ALA A 152 -4.69 -16.95 6.63
C ALA A 152 -5.24 -16.82 8.05
N GLU A 153 -5.97 -17.82 8.55
CA GLU A 153 -6.46 -17.87 9.91
C GLU A 153 -5.32 -18.00 10.94
N GLU A 154 -4.34 -18.86 10.67
CA GLU A 154 -3.13 -18.97 11.50
C GLU A 154 -2.37 -17.64 11.55
N LYS A 155 -2.28 -16.94 10.41
CA LYS A 155 -1.67 -15.63 10.34
C LYS A 155 -2.40 -14.58 11.17
N ALA A 156 -3.72 -14.57 11.12
CA ALA A 156 -4.55 -13.68 11.94
C ALA A 156 -4.31 -13.93 13.43
N ALA A 157 -4.34 -15.18 13.86
CA ALA A 157 -4.07 -15.57 15.26
C ALA A 157 -2.66 -15.15 15.71
N GLN A 158 -1.64 -15.37 14.86
CA GLN A 158 -0.27 -14.92 15.13
C GLN A 158 -0.18 -13.40 15.32
N LEU A 159 -0.84 -12.63 14.46
CA LEU A 159 -0.82 -11.16 14.53
C LEU A 159 -1.50 -10.65 15.79
N MET A 160 -2.66 -11.21 16.15
CA MET A 160 -3.35 -10.87 17.39
C MET A 160 -2.45 -11.12 18.62
N GLN A 161 -1.80 -12.29 18.68
CA GLN A 161 -0.89 -12.64 19.77
C GLN A 161 0.31 -11.68 19.84
N VAL A 162 0.95 -11.38 18.71
CA VAL A 162 2.12 -10.49 18.67
C VAL A 162 1.75 -9.08 19.14
N ILE A 163 0.62 -8.55 18.70
CA ILE A 163 0.19 -7.19 19.05
C ILE A 163 -0.17 -7.14 20.53
N SER A 164 -0.92 -8.09 21.06
CA SER A 164 -1.33 -8.10 22.47
C SER A 164 -0.17 -8.34 23.44
N SER A 165 0.89 -9.03 23.00
CA SER A 165 2.06 -9.32 23.85
C SER A 165 3.18 -8.29 23.75
N THR A 166 3.10 -7.35 22.80
CA THR A 166 4.14 -6.33 22.56
C THR A 166 3.63 -4.94 22.95
N PRO A 167 4.05 -4.39 24.10
CA PRO A 167 3.55 -3.09 24.53
C PRO A 167 4.07 -1.94 23.66
N CYS A 168 3.24 -0.91 23.52
CA CYS A 168 3.63 0.38 22.98
C CYS A 168 4.25 1.24 24.07
N SER A 169 5.49 1.65 23.91
CA SER A 169 6.11 2.60 24.85
C SER A 169 5.73 4.04 24.48
N TYR A 170 5.06 4.74 25.42
CA TYR A 170 4.66 6.13 25.24
C TYR A 170 4.82 6.87 26.56
N ASP A 171 5.53 7.99 26.57
CA ASP A 171 5.78 8.86 27.74
C ASP A 171 6.25 8.10 29.01
N GLY A 172 7.15 7.11 28.80
CA GLY A 172 7.69 6.29 29.88
C GLY A 172 6.76 5.18 30.40
N HIS A 173 5.58 5.02 29.82
CA HIS A 173 4.60 3.98 30.14
C HIS A 173 4.53 2.92 29.05
N GLU A 174 4.25 1.69 29.45
CA GLU A 174 3.95 0.59 28.56
C GLU A 174 2.41 0.44 28.43
N ILE A 175 1.92 0.60 27.19
CA ILE A 175 0.49 0.50 26.88
C ILE A 175 0.30 -0.78 26.09
N TYR A 176 -0.51 -1.69 26.65
CA TYR A 176 -0.93 -2.91 25.95
C TYR A 176 -2.22 -2.65 25.18
N ILE A 177 -2.27 -3.13 23.95
CA ILE A 177 -3.40 -3.02 23.05
C ILE A 177 -3.68 -4.38 22.42
N SER A 178 -4.95 -4.74 22.29
CA SER A 178 -5.37 -5.87 21.47
C SER A 178 -5.99 -5.41 20.15
N VAL A 179 -6.11 -6.33 19.24
CA VAL A 179 -6.80 -6.13 17.96
C VAL A 179 -7.74 -7.30 17.70
N SER A 180 -8.85 -7.03 17.07
CA SER A 180 -9.74 -8.03 16.52
C SER A 180 -9.49 -8.18 15.04
N ILE A 181 -9.40 -9.42 14.54
CA ILE A 181 -9.10 -9.71 13.14
C ILE A 181 -10.17 -10.64 12.58
N GLY A 182 -10.73 -10.28 11.43
CA GLY A 182 -11.57 -11.14 10.61
C GLY A 182 -10.90 -11.50 9.31
N THR A 183 -11.04 -12.74 8.86
CA THR A 183 -10.47 -13.26 7.63
C THR A 183 -11.55 -13.61 6.62
N CYS A 184 -11.26 -13.46 5.34
CA CYS A 184 -12.08 -13.98 4.25
C CYS A 184 -11.18 -14.32 3.05
N SER A 185 -11.25 -15.57 2.58
CA SER A 185 -10.51 -16.02 1.40
C SER A 185 -11.13 -15.51 0.11
N PHE A 186 -10.31 -15.26 -0.92
CA PHE A 186 -10.78 -14.75 -2.21
C PHE A 186 -11.80 -15.68 -2.88
N GLY A 187 -11.71 -16.98 -2.63
CA GLY A 187 -12.65 -17.98 -3.16
C GLY A 187 -14.05 -17.94 -2.52
N GLU A 188 -14.20 -17.30 -1.36
CA GLU A 188 -15.45 -17.24 -0.61
C GLU A 188 -16.36 -16.09 -1.05
N ALA A 189 -15.83 -15.15 -1.88
CA ALA A 189 -16.57 -13.98 -2.31
C ALA A 189 -16.45 -13.76 -3.82
N ARG A 190 -17.51 -13.26 -4.43
CA ARG A 190 -17.54 -12.97 -5.87
C ARG A 190 -17.17 -11.53 -6.21
N THR A 191 -17.28 -10.64 -5.22
CA THR A 191 -17.05 -9.19 -5.36
C THR A 191 -16.22 -8.66 -4.20
N ARG A 192 -15.52 -7.53 -4.42
CA ARG A 192 -14.83 -6.81 -3.34
C ARG A 192 -15.76 -6.49 -2.16
N ARG A 193 -16.99 -6.06 -2.47
CA ARG A 193 -17.97 -5.71 -1.44
C ARG A 193 -18.31 -6.93 -0.57
N GLU A 194 -18.62 -8.07 -1.19
CA GLU A 194 -18.94 -9.30 -0.47
C GLU A 194 -17.74 -9.78 0.38
N LEU A 195 -16.51 -9.66 -0.14
CA LEU A 195 -15.29 -10.02 0.58
C LEU A 195 -15.11 -9.17 1.83
N LEU A 196 -15.29 -7.85 1.72
CA LEU A 196 -15.22 -6.92 2.85
C LEU A 196 -16.32 -7.21 3.87
N GLU A 197 -17.58 -7.35 3.45
CA GLU A 197 -18.70 -7.64 4.34
C GLU A 197 -18.51 -8.95 5.14
N ARG A 198 -17.92 -9.99 4.52
CA ARG A 198 -17.61 -11.25 5.21
C ARG A 198 -16.46 -11.11 6.19
N ALA A 199 -15.37 -10.47 5.78
CA ALA A 199 -14.23 -10.23 6.67
C ALA A 199 -14.61 -9.34 7.87
N ASP A 200 -15.40 -8.28 7.65
CA ASP A 200 -15.95 -7.44 8.73
C ASP A 200 -16.84 -8.24 9.68
N GLY A 201 -17.71 -9.09 9.14
CA GLY A 201 -18.55 -9.97 9.96
C GLY A 201 -17.73 -10.91 10.84
N ALA A 202 -16.68 -11.51 10.29
CA ALA A 202 -15.75 -12.37 11.06
C ALA A 202 -15.00 -11.57 12.13
N MET A 203 -14.53 -10.35 11.80
CA MET A 203 -13.86 -9.46 12.76
C MET A 203 -14.81 -9.07 13.92
N TYR A 204 -16.07 -8.76 13.63
CA TYR A 204 -17.05 -8.44 14.67
C TYR A 204 -17.28 -9.60 15.64
N LEU A 205 -17.33 -10.84 15.15
CA LEU A 205 -17.41 -12.04 16.01
C LEU A 205 -16.15 -12.21 16.87
N SER A 206 -14.98 -11.97 16.32
CA SER A 206 -13.70 -11.95 17.05
C SER A 206 -13.74 -10.94 18.20
N LYS A 207 -14.23 -9.71 17.91
CA LYS A 207 -14.35 -8.62 18.89
C LYS A 207 -15.26 -8.98 20.07
N GLN A 208 -16.40 -9.62 19.79
CA GLN A 208 -17.31 -10.10 20.85
C GLN A 208 -16.65 -11.14 21.75
N SER A 209 -15.86 -12.06 21.16
CA SER A 209 -15.16 -13.10 21.92
C SER A 209 -14.08 -12.51 22.83
N ASN A 210 -13.34 -11.51 22.38
CA ASN A 210 -12.30 -10.83 23.15
C ASN A 210 -12.89 -10.05 24.33
N THR A 211 -14.03 -9.37 24.16
CA THR A 211 -14.70 -8.61 25.19
C THR A 211 -15.28 -9.54 26.30
N ALA A 212 -15.73 -10.73 25.93
CA ALA A 212 -16.27 -11.70 26.88
C ALA A 212 -15.20 -12.34 27.79
N VAL A 213 -13.95 -12.37 27.39
CA VAL A 213 -12.81 -12.92 28.17
C VAL A 213 -12.23 -11.87 29.14
N ALA A 214 -12.42 -10.57 28.84
CA ALA A 214 -11.91 -9.46 29.64
C ALA A 214 -12.86 -9.01 30.79
N SER A 215 -14.04 -9.61 30.88
CA SER A 215 -15.09 -9.34 31.93
C SER A 215 -15.07 -10.39 33.01
#